data_b5bb2c199cdf44b54e48734617519abf
#
_entry.id   b5bb2c199cdf44b54e48734617519abf
#
_cell.length_a   1.000
_cell.length_b   1.000
_cell.length_c   1.000
_cell.angle_alpha   90.00
_cell.angle_beta   90.00
_cell.angle_gamma   90.00
#
_symmetry.space_group_name_H-M   'P 1'
#
loop_
_entity.id
_entity.type
_entity.pdbx_description
1 polymer ?
#
loop_
_entity_poly.entity_id
_entity_poly.type
_entity_poly.pdbx_seq_one_letter_code
_entity_poly.pdbx_strand_id
1 'polypeptide(L)'
;MWCAEDEREEWKEKSMPGLFMEINRQYGMRCMHRIREVGIQQGQMPILMMEYKNSGCSQKEIAEHMGVTPPTVNVSIQRLEKADIVCRKRDEKDQRVMRVYLTENGQRIVEEIKQQSRDVEKVMFSNFSDAELCLMRRFFEQILDNIGQIPAGKEI
;
A
#
# COMPACT_ATOMS: atom_id res chain seq x y z
N MET A 1 30.24 -7.49 -1.50
CA MET A 1 29.93 -7.62 -0.06
C MET A 1 30.04 -6.20 0.50
N TRP A 2 28.93 -5.43 0.46
CA TRP A 2 28.87 -4.07 1.02
C TRP A 2 28.79 -4.20 2.54
N CYS A 3 29.67 -3.50 3.22
CA CYS A 3 29.82 -3.61 4.68
C CYS A 3 28.61 -3.02 5.39
N ALA A 4 27.85 -3.86 6.08
CA ALA A 4 26.73 -3.48 6.96
C ALA A 4 27.14 -2.55 8.14
N GLU A 5 28.42 -2.30 8.32
CA GLU A 5 28.98 -1.37 9.31
C GLU A 5 28.94 0.07 8.85
N ASP A 6 29.24 0.31 7.57
CA ASP A 6 29.23 1.66 6.96
C ASP A 6 27.82 2.26 6.89
N GLU A 7 26.82 1.44 6.55
CA GLU A 7 25.41 1.87 6.55
C GLU A 7 24.89 2.21 7.94
N ARG A 8 25.35 1.54 9.00
CA ARG A 8 24.93 1.81 10.38
C ARG A 8 25.47 3.15 10.92
N GLU A 9 26.64 3.57 10.50
CA GLU A 9 27.17 4.90 10.88
C GLU A 9 26.39 6.01 10.19
N GLU A 10 26.03 5.84 8.92
CA GLU A 10 25.19 6.78 8.19
C GLU A 10 23.81 7.00 8.86
N TRP A 11 23.23 5.96 9.47
CA TRP A 11 21.92 6.09 10.15
C TRP A 11 22.00 6.87 11.47
N LYS A 12 23.12 6.87 12.16
CA LYS A 12 23.30 7.63 13.41
C LYS A 12 23.25 9.14 13.20
N GLU A 13 23.60 9.60 12.02
CA GLU A 13 23.60 11.03 11.66
C GLU A 13 22.25 11.51 11.09
N LYS A 14 21.35 10.58 10.73
CA LYS A 14 20.03 10.95 10.18
C LYS A 14 19.11 11.51 11.25
N SER A 15 18.40 12.59 10.92
CA SER A 15 17.31 13.08 11.75
C SER A 15 16.16 12.04 11.86
N MET A 16 15.32 12.15 12.89
CA MET A 16 14.17 11.25 13.06
C MET A 16 13.26 11.19 11.81
N PRO A 17 12.89 12.32 11.16
CA PRO A 17 12.18 12.26 9.88
C PRO A 17 12.97 11.54 8.78
N GLY A 18 14.29 11.74 8.72
CA GLY A 18 15.16 11.06 7.76
C GLY A 18 15.19 9.55 7.93
N LEU A 19 15.25 9.05 9.17
CA LEU A 19 15.15 7.63 9.49
C LEU A 19 13.78 7.06 9.10
N PHE A 20 12.71 7.77 9.40
CA PHE A 20 11.36 7.37 9.04
C PHE A 20 11.19 7.23 7.52
N MET A 21 11.67 8.22 6.76
CA MET A 21 11.63 8.17 5.30
C MET A 21 12.46 7.00 4.74
N GLU A 22 13.64 6.73 5.32
CA GLU A 22 14.49 5.64 4.89
C GLU A 22 13.85 4.27 5.18
N ILE A 23 13.27 4.08 6.36
CA ILE A 23 12.51 2.86 6.70
C ILE A 23 11.38 2.65 5.70
N ASN A 24 10.58 3.69 5.43
CA ASN A 24 9.47 3.64 4.49
C ASN A 24 9.94 3.29 3.07
N ARG A 25 11.03 3.90 2.60
CA ARG A 25 11.64 3.61 1.31
C ARG A 25 12.09 2.16 1.22
N GLN A 26 12.83 1.66 2.21
CA GLN A 26 13.34 0.29 2.22
C GLN A 26 12.22 -0.75 2.32
N TYR A 27 11.24 -0.52 3.18
CA TYR A 27 10.05 -1.36 3.29
C TYR A 27 9.29 -1.43 1.96
N GLY A 28 9.01 -0.26 1.38
CA GLY A 28 8.33 -0.16 0.09
C GLY A 28 9.08 -0.89 -1.03
N MET A 29 10.40 -0.73 -1.12
CA MET A 29 11.20 -1.45 -2.14
C MET A 29 11.05 -2.97 -2.04
N ARG A 30 11.07 -3.52 -0.82
CA ARG A 30 10.97 -4.97 -0.57
C ARG A 30 9.56 -5.50 -0.82
N CYS A 31 8.54 -4.78 -0.37
CA CYS A 31 7.15 -5.16 -0.60
C CYS A 31 6.74 -5.01 -2.07
N MET A 32 7.32 -4.04 -2.79
CA MET A 32 6.98 -3.76 -4.19
C MET A 32 7.65 -4.70 -5.20
N HIS A 33 8.57 -5.57 -4.78
CA HIS A 33 9.27 -6.46 -5.70
C HIS A 33 8.28 -7.32 -6.50
N ARG A 34 7.40 -8.06 -5.82
CA ARG A 34 6.40 -8.92 -6.44
C ARG A 34 5.39 -8.13 -7.30
N ILE A 35 5.00 -6.96 -6.84
CA ILE A 35 4.08 -6.07 -7.56
C ILE A 35 4.65 -5.70 -8.94
N ARG A 36 5.95 -5.41 -9.00
CA ARG A 36 6.63 -5.06 -10.26
C ARG A 36 6.75 -6.27 -11.19
N GLU A 37 7.03 -7.45 -10.67
CA GLU A 37 7.13 -8.69 -11.47
C GLU A 37 5.83 -9.01 -12.21
N VAL A 38 4.68 -8.76 -11.59
CA VAL A 38 3.36 -8.97 -12.23
C VAL A 38 2.86 -7.77 -13.02
N GLY A 39 3.71 -6.75 -13.22
CA GLY A 39 3.40 -5.57 -14.03
C GLY A 39 2.39 -4.60 -13.42
N ILE A 40 2.10 -4.73 -12.12
CA ILE A 40 1.21 -3.82 -11.39
C ILE A 40 1.97 -2.54 -11.03
N GLN A 41 1.37 -1.39 -11.29
CA GLN A 41 1.91 -0.10 -10.87
C GLN A 41 1.50 0.20 -9.42
N GLN A 42 2.35 0.90 -8.68
CA GLN A 42 2.09 1.26 -7.28
C GLN A 42 0.74 1.96 -7.09
N GLY A 43 0.35 2.86 -7.98
CA GLY A 43 -0.94 3.55 -7.94
C GLY A 43 -2.17 2.66 -8.16
N GLN A 44 -1.98 1.39 -8.56
CA GLN A 44 -3.07 0.43 -8.75
C GLN A 44 -3.33 -0.43 -7.51
N MET A 45 -2.38 -0.47 -6.55
CA MET A 45 -2.51 -1.25 -5.32
C MET A 45 -3.75 -0.90 -4.49
N PRO A 46 -4.13 0.37 -4.31
CA PRO A 46 -5.34 0.70 -3.57
C PRO A 46 -6.60 0.05 -4.16
N ILE A 47 -6.70 -0.05 -5.50
CA ILE A 47 -7.83 -0.72 -6.17
C ILE A 47 -7.89 -2.20 -5.76
N LEU A 48 -6.75 -2.90 -5.85
CA LEU A 48 -6.67 -4.32 -5.53
C LEU A 48 -6.97 -4.60 -4.05
N MET A 49 -6.44 -3.77 -3.15
CA MET A 49 -6.66 -3.92 -1.72
C MET A 49 -8.11 -3.60 -1.33
N MET A 50 -8.74 -2.63 -2.02
CA MET A 50 -10.15 -2.31 -1.82
C MET A 50 -11.05 -3.48 -2.27
N GLU A 51 -10.80 -4.02 -3.48
CA GLU A 51 -11.54 -5.16 -4.00
C GLU A 51 -11.34 -6.45 -3.20
N TYR A 52 -10.16 -6.64 -2.63
CA TYR A 52 -9.89 -7.77 -1.74
C TYR A 52 -10.68 -7.69 -0.43
N LYS A 53 -10.87 -6.47 0.10
CA LYS A 53 -11.62 -6.25 1.35
C LYS A 53 -13.12 -6.21 1.11
N ASN A 54 -13.54 -5.52 0.06
CA ASN A 54 -14.94 -5.21 -0.26
C ASN A 54 -15.16 -5.50 -1.75
N SER A 55 -15.43 -6.75 -2.09
CA SER A 55 -15.60 -7.17 -3.48
C SER A 55 -16.79 -6.48 -4.15
N GLY A 56 -16.61 -6.02 -5.36
CA GLY A 56 -17.67 -5.43 -6.17
C GLY A 56 -17.86 -3.93 -5.97
N CYS A 57 -16.80 -3.18 -5.69
CA CYS A 57 -16.87 -1.73 -5.64
C CYS A 57 -17.14 -1.13 -7.03
N SER A 58 -17.93 -0.07 -7.07
CA SER A 58 -18.12 0.70 -8.30
C SER A 58 -16.89 1.57 -8.59
N GLN A 59 -16.70 1.96 -9.83
CA GLN A 59 -15.62 2.88 -10.21
C GLN A 59 -15.70 4.22 -9.46
N LYS A 60 -16.90 4.67 -9.11
CA LYS A 60 -17.12 5.89 -8.34
C LYS A 60 -16.60 5.73 -6.91
N GLU A 61 -16.96 4.64 -6.23
CA GLU A 61 -16.50 4.34 -4.87
C GLU A 61 -14.97 4.21 -4.82
N ILE A 62 -14.37 3.57 -5.84
CA ILE A 62 -12.91 3.48 -5.95
C ILE A 62 -12.28 4.87 -6.12
N ALA A 63 -12.84 5.72 -6.98
CA ALA A 63 -12.34 7.08 -7.23
C ALA A 63 -12.41 7.95 -5.97
N GLU A 64 -13.52 7.89 -5.25
CA GLU A 64 -13.73 8.59 -3.98
C GLU A 64 -12.73 8.12 -2.92
N HIS A 65 -12.54 6.80 -2.78
CA HIS A 65 -11.58 6.23 -1.81
C HIS A 65 -10.14 6.65 -2.11
N MET A 66 -9.77 6.71 -3.39
CA MET A 66 -8.41 7.07 -3.82
C MET A 66 -8.17 8.58 -3.89
N GLY A 67 -9.19 9.41 -3.76
CA GLY A 67 -9.10 10.86 -3.94
C GLY A 67 -8.70 11.29 -5.35
N VAL A 68 -9.08 10.51 -6.37
CA VAL A 68 -8.77 10.78 -7.79
C VAL A 68 -10.04 10.86 -8.64
N THR A 69 -9.89 11.31 -9.89
CA THR A 69 -11.03 11.40 -10.79
C THR A 69 -11.45 10.03 -11.36
N PRO A 70 -12.75 9.81 -11.66
CA PRO A 70 -13.21 8.57 -12.28
C PRO A 70 -12.48 8.19 -13.58
N PRO A 71 -12.13 9.11 -14.49
CA PRO A 71 -11.31 8.80 -15.66
C PRO A 71 -9.95 8.19 -15.30
N THR A 72 -9.28 8.68 -14.25
CA THR A 72 -8.00 8.14 -13.78
C THR A 72 -8.15 6.70 -13.33
N VAL A 73 -9.19 6.41 -12.55
CA VAL A 73 -9.51 5.04 -12.10
C VAL A 73 -9.81 4.14 -13.30
N ASN A 74 -10.59 4.62 -14.27
CA ASN A 74 -10.94 3.85 -15.47
C ASN A 74 -9.68 3.37 -16.22
N VAL A 75 -8.68 4.24 -16.40
CA VAL A 75 -7.41 3.87 -17.05
C VAL A 75 -6.69 2.78 -16.26
N SER A 76 -6.67 2.89 -14.94
CA SER A 76 -6.04 1.89 -14.06
C SER A 76 -6.75 0.54 -14.13
N ILE A 77 -8.09 0.54 -14.09
CA ILE A 77 -8.90 -0.68 -14.21
C ILE A 77 -8.72 -1.33 -15.59
N GLN A 78 -8.69 -0.56 -16.66
CA GLN A 78 -8.45 -1.12 -18.00
C GLN A 78 -7.09 -1.84 -18.12
N ARG A 79 -6.06 -1.32 -17.46
CA ARG A 79 -4.74 -1.97 -17.42
C ARG A 79 -4.78 -3.26 -16.62
N LEU A 80 -5.46 -3.25 -15.48
CA LEU A 80 -5.63 -4.43 -14.63
C LEU A 80 -6.50 -5.51 -15.30
N GLU A 81 -7.51 -5.12 -16.09
CA GLU A 81 -8.29 -6.05 -16.91
C GLU A 81 -7.45 -6.72 -18.00
N LYS A 82 -6.63 -5.93 -18.71
CA LYS A 82 -5.71 -6.49 -19.73
C LYS A 82 -4.71 -7.46 -19.15
N ALA A 83 -4.35 -7.32 -17.88
CA ALA A 83 -3.46 -8.22 -17.14
C ALA A 83 -4.22 -9.39 -16.48
N ASP A 84 -5.51 -9.55 -16.73
CA ASP A 84 -6.37 -10.56 -16.10
C ASP A 84 -6.32 -10.55 -14.57
N ILE A 85 -6.24 -9.36 -13.97
CA ILE A 85 -6.20 -9.16 -12.52
C ILE A 85 -7.57 -8.79 -11.97
N VAL A 86 -8.32 -7.97 -12.73
CA VAL A 86 -9.70 -7.60 -12.40
C VAL A 86 -10.62 -7.86 -13.59
N CYS A 87 -11.91 -7.96 -13.32
CA CYS A 87 -12.96 -7.95 -14.33
C CYS A 87 -14.06 -6.96 -13.95
N ARG A 88 -14.80 -6.46 -14.93
CA ARG A 88 -15.97 -5.61 -14.71
C ARG A 88 -17.25 -6.38 -15.00
N LYS A 89 -18.24 -6.21 -14.13
CA LYS A 89 -19.59 -6.73 -14.33
C LYS A 89 -20.61 -5.62 -14.11
N ARG A 90 -21.75 -5.69 -14.79
CA ARG A 90 -22.85 -4.79 -14.50
C ARG A 90 -23.47 -5.14 -13.15
N ASP A 91 -23.87 -4.12 -12.40
CA ASP A 91 -24.60 -4.31 -11.16
C ASP A 91 -25.97 -4.95 -11.46
N GLU A 92 -26.36 -5.93 -10.65
CA GLU A 92 -27.62 -6.65 -10.85
C GLU A 92 -28.85 -5.78 -10.60
N LYS A 93 -28.74 -4.79 -9.72
CA LYS A 93 -29.83 -3.91 -9.32
C LYS A 93 -29.91 -2.64 -10.18
N ASP A 94 -28.75 -2.12 -10.63
CA ASP A 94 -28.67 -0.95 -11.50
C ASP A 94 -27.67 -1.21 -12.65
N GLN A 95 -28.20 -1.59 -13.79
CA GLN A 95 -27.45 -1.90 -15.01
C GLN A 95 -26.58 -0.75 -15.55
N ARG A 96 -26.75 0.47 -15.01
CA ARG A 96 -25.92 1.64 -15.36
C ARG A 96 -24.61 1.66 -14.59
N VAL A 97 -24.53 0.91 -13.50
CA VAL A 97 -23.34 0.83 -12.64
C VAL A 97 -22.45 -0.33 -13.08
N MET A 98 -21.17 -0.06 -13.28
CA MET A 98 -20.15 -1.06 -13.49
C MET A 98 -19.41 -1.33 -12.17
N ARG A 99 -19.39 -2.58 -11.76
CA ARG A 99 -18.67 -3.07 -10.58
C ARG A 99 -17.38 -3.78 -10.98
N VAL A 100 -16.36 -3.61 -10.18
CA VAL A 100 -15.04 -4.22 -10.38
C VAL A 100 -14.93 -5.41 -9.44
N TYR A 101 -14.28 -6.47 -9.87
CA TYR A 101 -14.04 -7.68 -9.08
C TYR A 101 -12.63 -8.19 -9.37
N LEU A 102 -11.97 -8.77 -8.38
CA LEU A 102 -10.76 -9.55 -8.64
C LEU A 102 -11.13 -10.82 -9.43
N THR A 103 -10.29 -11.17 -10.38
CA THR A 103 -10.29 -12.50 -11.00
C THR A 103 -9.65 -13.52 -10.03
N GLU A 104 -9.72 -14.83 -10.34
CA GLU A 104 -8.99 -15.84 -9.58
C GLU A 104 -7.47 -15.55 -9.59
N ASN A 105 -6.93 -15.13 -10.73
CA ASN A 105 -5.55 -14.71 -10.85
C ASN A 105 -5.26 -13.48 -9.99
N GLY A 106 -6.17 -12.49 -10.00
CA GLY A 106 -6.05 -11.29 -9.17
C GLY A 106 -6.08 -11.60 -7.67
N GLN A 107 -6.93 -12.49 -7.23
CA GLN A 107 -6.99 -12.94 -5.83
C GLN A 107 -5.67 -13.59 -5.40
N ARG A 108 -5.15 -14.52 -6.22
CA ARG A 108 -3.87 -15.18 -5.98
C ARG A 108 -2.73 -14.18 -5.88
N ILE A 109 -2.65 -13.21 -6.80
CA ILE A 109 -1.62 -12.18 -6.79
C ILE A 109 -1.70 -11.31 -5.52
N VAL A 110 -2.90 -10.90 -5.11
CA VAL A 110 -3.07 -10.12 -3.87
C VAL A 110 -2.64 -10.92 -2.65
N GLU A 111 -2.95 -12.20 -2.58
CA GLU A 111 -2.53 -13.07 -1.48
C GLU A 111 -1.01 -13.25 -1.43
N GLU A 112 -0.36 -13.43 -2.59
CA GLU A 112 1.12 -13.49 -2.69
C GLU A 112 1.76 -12.18 -2.20
N ILE A 113 1.24 -11.02 -2.61
CA ILE A 113 1.72 -9.71 -2.15
C ILE A 113 1.55 -9.56 -0.64
N LYS A 114 0.40 -9.97 -0.09
CA LYS A 114 0.15 -9.92 1.36
C LYS A 114 1.09 -10.86 2.12
N GLN A 115 1.38 -12.03 1.56
CA GLN A 115 2.32 -12.97 2.18
C GLN A 115 3.73 -12.38 2.20
N GLN A 116 4.19 -11.83 1.08
CA GLN A 116 5.49 -11.15 1.01
C GLN A 116 5.58 -9.99 2.01
N SER A 117 4.53 -9.17 2.14
CA SER A 117 4.50 -8.09 3.13
C SER A 117 4.64 -8.62 4.56
N ARG A 118 3.94 -9.71 4.89
CA ARG A 118 4.08 -10.37 6.22
C ARG A 118 5.49 -10.91 6.46
N ASP A 119 6.14 -11.44 5.44
CA ASP A 119 7.49 -11.98 5.58
C ASP A 119 8.53 -10.85 5.76
N VAL A 120 8.36 -9.75 5.04
CA VAL A 120 9.16 -8.52 5.26
C VAL A 120 8.94 -7.98 6.66
N GLU A 121 7.69 -7.92 7.13
CA GLU A 121 7.32 -7.44 8.47
C GLU A 121 7.94 -8.29 9.58
N LYS A 122 7.93 -9.62 9.46
CA LYS A 122 8.58 -10.53 10.41
C LYS A 122 10.09 -10.24 10.55
N VAL A 123 10.76 -9.99 9.41
CA VAL A 123 12.19 -9.65 9.42
C VAL A 123 12.42 -8.25 9.98
N MET A 124 11.58 -7.28 9.61
CA MET A 124 11.66 -5.89 10.05
C MET A 124 11.55 -5.76 11.58
N PHE A 125 10.69 -6.56 12.19
CA PHE A 125 10.47 -6.55 13.63
C PHE A 125 11.14 -7.71 14.38
N SER A 126 12.05 -8.43 13.72
CA SER A 126 12.85 -9.46 14.40
C SER A 126 13.71 -8.84 15.50
N ASN A 127 13.89 -9.57 16.59
CA ASN A 127 14.67 -9.16 17.76
C ASN A 127 14.09 -8.00 18.60
N PHE A 128 12.85 -7.58 18.35
CA PHE A 128 12.12 -6.71 19.26
C PHE A 128 11.27 -7.55 20.22
N SER A 129 11.28 -7.18 21.48
CA SER A 129 10.34 -7.72 22.47
C SER A 129 8.94 -7.13 22.28
N ASP A 130 7.92 -7.81 22.81
CA ASP A 130 6.52 -7.31 22.78
C ASP A 130 6.39 -5.94 23.45
N ALA A 131 7.15 -5.69 24.51
CA ALA A 131 7.17 -4.40 25.20
C ALA A 131 7.71 -3.27 24.30
N GLU A 132 8.79 -3.52 23.56
CA GLU A 132 9.37 -2.56 22.60
C GLU A 132 8.42 -2.30 21.43
N LEU A 133 7.77 -3.34 20.92
CA LEU A 133 6.76 -3.19 19.85
C LEU A 133 5.55 -2.38 20.34
N CYS A 134 5.08 -2.61 21.56
CA CYS A 134 4.00 -1.84 22.17
C CYS A 134 4.40 -0.36 22.33
N LEU A 135 5.62 -0.09 22.81
CA LEU A 135 6.14 1.25 22.96
C LEU A 135 6.31 1.97 21.61
N MET A 136 6.84 1.27 20.60
CA MET A 136 6.98 1.79 19.23
C MET A 136 5.62 2.16 18.63
N ARG A 137 4.60 1.30 18.78
CA ARG A 137 3.23 1.61 18.37
C ARG A 137 2.73 2.91 18.99
N ARG A 138 2.87 3.06 20.30
CA ARG A 138 2.48 4.27 21.03
C ARG A 138 3.19 5.52 20.49
N PHE A 139 4.47 5.43 20.13
CA PHE A 139 5.19 6.55 19.54
C PHE A 139 4.68 6.90 18.14
N PHE A 140 4.38 5.92 17.31
CA PHE A 140 3.81 6.17 15.99
C PHE A 140 2.43 6.81 16.08
N GLU A 141 1.57 6.33 16.97
CA GLU A 141 0.25 6.92 17.23
C GLU A 141 0.39 8.39 17.67
N GLN A 142 1.29 8.69 18.61
CA GLN A 142 1.54 10.06 19.04
C GLN A 142 2.07 10.97 17.92
N ILE A 143 2.93 10.44 17.04
CA ILE A 143 3.43 11.20 15.86
C ILE A 143 2.27 11.49 14.91
N LEU A 144 1.40 10.52 14.65
CA LEU A 144 0.23 10.71 13.79
C LEU A 144 -0.73 11.75 14.35
N ASP A 145 -1.01 11.70 15.65
CA ASP A 145 -1.85 12.68 16.33
C ASP A 145 -1.26 14.10 16.23
N ASN A 146 0.05 14.23 16.45
CA ASN A 146 0.73 15.53 16.36
C ASN A 146 0.69 16.10 14.93
N ILE A 147 0.95 15.26 13.92
CA ILE A 147 0.88 15.67 12.50
C ILE A 147 -0.55 16.04 12.13
N GLY A 148 -1.55 15.29 12.63
CA GLY A 148 -2.97 15.55 12.37
C GLY A 148 -3.47 16.91 12.90
N GLN A 149 -2.74 17.55 13.82
CA GLN A 149 -3.04 18.89 14.31
C GLN A 149 -2.54 20.01 13.37
N ILE A 150 -1.71 19.67 12.40
CA ILE A 150 -1.19 20.64 11.42
C ILE A 150 -2.28 20.88 10.36
N PRO A 151 -2.79 22.11 10.20
CA PRO A 151 -3.81 22.41 9.21
C PRO A 151 -3.32 22.10 7.79
N ALA A 152 -4.08 21.34 7.02
CA ALA A 152 -3.77 21.08 5.62
C ALA A 152 -3.70 22.40 4.83
N GLY A 153 -2.55 22.66 4.19
CA GLY A 153 -2.35 23.83 3.31
C GLY A 153 -1.86 25.10 3.99
N LYS A 154 -1.41 25.07 5.23
CA LYS A 154 -0.62 26.18 5.82
C LYS A 154 0.86 25.83 5.74
N GLU A 155 1.67 26.77 5.21
CA GLU A 155 3.11 26.75 5.42
C GLU A 155 3.39 26.79 6.93
N ILE A 156 4.26 25.88 7.38
CA ILE A 156 4.73 25.81 8.77
C ILE A 156 5.86 26.83 8.93
#